data_480c33d80c6bd94b42de883c2806cc0f
#
_entry.id   480c33d80c6bd94b42de883c2806cc0f
#
_cell.length_a   1.000
_cell.length_b   1.000
_cell.length_c   1.000
_cell.angle_alpha   90.00
_cell.angle_beta   90.00
_cell.angle_gamma   90.00
#
_symmetry.space_group_name_H-M   'P 1'
#
loop_
_entity.id
_entity.type
_entity.pdbx_description
1 polymer ?
#
loop_
_entity_poly.entity_id
_entity_poly.type
_entity_poly.pdbx_seq_one_letter_code
_entity_poly.pdbx_strand_id
1 'polypeptide(L)'
;MVGSLFAAETQTVEIINITQNSKVEVYTALFWAPCKEAKLLLQSRGIDFDAIMVTFSRKKVNEMAKRTDGKTFVPQIFVDDQYFGGLKELISYYKEKN
;
A
#
# COMPACT_ATOMS: atom_id res chain seq x y z
N MET A 1 16.76 -18.85 -25.62
CA MET A 1 16.32 -19.01 -25.31
C MET A 1 15.16 -18.75 -24.66
N VAL A 2 14.50 -19.46 -24.62
CA VAL A 2 13.27 -19.37 -24.07
C VAL A 2 13.28 -19.08 -22.65
N GLY A 3 14.22 -19.61 -22.00
CA GLY A 3 14.29 -19.38 -20.59
C GLY A 3 14.34 -17.94 -20.23
N SER A 4 14.91 -17.16 -21.08
CA SER A 4 15.02 -15.76 -20.74
C SER A 4 13.68 -15.12 -20.73
N LEU A 5 12.74 -15.64 -21.43
CA LEU A 5 11.44 -15.07 -21.41
C LEU A 5 10.79 -15.24 -20.09
N PHE A 6 10.98 -16.40 -19.51
CA PHE A 6 10.39 -16.60 -18.25
C PHE A 6 10.98 -15.74 -17.22
N ALA A 7 12.26 -15.57 -17.29
CA ALA A 7 12.89 -14.73 -16.31
C ALA A 7 12.34 -13.34 -16.41
N ALA A 8 12.14 -12.89 -17.62
CA ALA A 8 11.63 -11.56 -17.79
C ALA A 8 10.25 -11.44 -17.18
N GLU A 9 9.46 -12.45 -17.31
CA GLU A 9 8.16 -12.37 -16.77
C GLU A 9 8.15 -12.29 -15.28
N THR A 10 9.01 -13.05 -14.66
CA THR A 10 9.02 -13.00 -13.23
C THR A 10 9.55 -11.69 -12.76
N GLN A 11 10.31 -11.00 -13.61
CA GLN A 11 10.83 -9.75 -13.18
C GLN A 11 9.89 -8.64 -13.35
N THR A 12 8.74 -8.87 -13.90
CA THR A 12 7.80 -7.79 -14.07
C THR A 12 7.21 -7.33 -12.77
N VAL A 13 7.47 -8.03 -11.71
CA VAL A 13 7.03 -7.56 -10.41
C VAL A 13 7.79 -6.30 -10.12
N GLU A 14 7.08 -5.21 -10.01
CA GLU A 14 7.73 -3.93 -9.80
C GLU A 14 8.15 -3.75 -8.37
N ILE A 15 9.29 -3.15 -8.20
CA ILE A 15 9.75 -2.78 -6.89
C ILE A 15 9.27 -1.38 -6.65
N ILE A 16 8.34 -1.22 -5.72
CA ILE A 16 7.78 0.07 -5.40
C ILE A 16 8.59 0.67 -4.26
N ASN A 17 9.21 1.81 -4.53
CA ASN A 17 9.96 2.52 -3.49
C ASN A 17 9.14 3.67 -2.96
N ILE A 18 9.16 3.83 -1.65
CA ILE A 18 8.46 4.91 -0.99
C ILE A 18 9.47 5.99 -0.64
N THR A 19 9.32 7.17 -1.23
CA THR A 19 10.21 8.28 -0.96
C THR A 19 9.38 9.48 -0.52
N GLN A 20 10.04 10.53 -0.10
CA GLN A 20 9.35 11.74 0.31
C GLN A 20 8.63 12.43 -0.84
N ASN A 21 8.96 12.05 -2.07
CA ASN A 21 8.29 12.62 -3.24
C ASN A 21 7.17 11.72 -3.75
N SER A 22 6.96 10.57 -3.12
CA SER A 22 5.91 9.65 -3.54
C SER A 22 4.55 10.17 -3.16
N LYS A 23 3.56 9.85 -3.99
CA LYS A 23 2.17 10.11 -3.66
C LYS A 23 1.70 8.85 -2.92
N VAL A 24 1.48 8.96 -1.62
CA VAL A 24 1.09 7.81 -0.81
C VAL A 24 -0.35 7.97 -0.35
N GLU A 25 -1.16 6.96 -0.59
CA GLU A 25 -2.55 6.96 -0.16
C GLU A 25 -2.78 5.77 0.75
N VAL A 26 -3.47 5.98 1.85
CA VAL A 26 -3.77 4.92 2.81
C VAL A 26 -5.27 4.86 3.04
N TYR A 27 -5.89 3.79 2.59
CA TYR A 27 -7.29 3.55 2.92
C TYR A 27 -7.34 3.08 4.36
N THR A 28 -8.16 3.72 5.18
CA THR A 28 -8.11 3.54 6.62
C THR A 28 -9.52 3.59 7.22
N ALA A 29 -9.66 3.08 8.43
CA ALA A 29 -10.93 3.12 9.15
C ALA A 29 -10.71 3.63 10.57
N LEU A 30 -11.77 4.18 11.16
CA LEU A 30 -11.68 4.72 12.52
C LEU A 30 -11.46 3.59 13.52
N PHE A 31 -10.68 3.88 14.53
CA PHE A 31 -10.48 2.98 15.68
C PHE A 31 -9.96 1.59 15.28
N TRP A 32 -9.24 1.49 14.16
CA TRP A 32 -8.67 0.22 13.74
C TRP A 32 -7.17 0.26 13.92
N ALA A 33 -6.66 -0.52 14.87
CA ALA A 33 -5.27 -0.47 15.26
C ALA A 33 -4.26 -0.67 14.11
N PRO A 34 -4.47 -1.62 13.19
CA PRO A 34 -3.51 -1.77 12.10
C PRO A 34 -3.40 -0.54 11.21
N CYS A 35 -4.49 0.21 11.06
CA CYS A 35 -4.43 1.45 10.29
C CYS A 35 -3.60 2.49 11.00
N LYS A 36 -3.76 2.58 12.32
CA LYS A 36 -2.99 3.51 13.11
C LYS A 36 -1.51 3.17 13.04
N GLU A 37 -1.19 1.88 13.12
CA GLU A 37 0.19 1.44 13.03
C GLU A 37 0.81 1.80 11.70
N ALA A 38 0.09 1.57 10.61
CA ALA A 38 0.61 1.89 9.28
C ALA A 38 0.90 3.37 9.15
N LYS A 39 -0.03 4.20 9.64
CA LYS A 39 0.16 5.64 9.54
C LYS A 39 1.33 6.13 10.39
N LEU A 40 1.46 5.57 11.59
CA LEU A 40 2.58 5.94 12.45
C LEU A 40 3.92 5.53 11.85
N LEU A 41 3.95 4.36 11.22
CA LEU A 41 5.18 3.90 10.60
C LEU A 41 5.59 4.84 9.46
N LEU A 42 4.65 5.23 8.62
CA LEU A 42 4.95 6.18 7.55
C LEU A 42 5.43 7.50 8.12
N GLN A 43 4.76 8.00 9.16
CA GLN A 43 5.15 9.24 9.78
C GLN A 43 6.55 9.18 10.37
N SER A 44 6.88 8.04 10.97
CA SER A 44 8.20 7.87 11.59
C SER A 44 9.31 7.89 10.56
N ARG A 45 8.97 7.66 9.29
CA ARG A 45 9.95 7.68 8.22
C ARG A 45 9.88 8.97 7.40
N GLY A 46 9.13 9.94 7.89
CA GLY A 46 9.03 11.22 7.20
C GLY A 46 8.22 11.19 5.93
N ILE A 47 7.32 10.23 5.81
CA ILE A 47 6.52 10.08 4.60
C ILE A 47 5.15 10.69 4.82
N ASP A 48 4.78 11.63 3.95
CA ASP A 48 3.44 12.21 3.97
C ASP A 48 2.50 11.29 3.20
N PHE A 49 1.26 11.25 3.61
CA PHE A 49 0.29 10.42 2.93
C PHE A 49 -1.09 11.04 3.04
N ASP A 50 -1.97 10.63 2.11
CA ASP A 50 -3.37 11.01 2.16
C ASP A 50 -4.13 9.84 2.77
N ALA A 51 -4.88 10.12 3.84
CA ALA A 51 -5.69 9.10 4.48
C ALA A 51 -7.08 9.12 3.85
N ILE A 52 -7.52 7.98 3.33
CA ILE A 52 -8.83 7.87 2.72
C ILE A 52 -9.69 7.04 3.64
N MET A 53 -10.63 7.72 4.33
CA MET A 53 -11.45 7.07 5.33
C MET A 53 -12.56 6.28 4.68
N VAL A 54 -12.65 4.99 4.99
CA VAL A 54 -13.70 4.15 4.43
C VAL A 54 -14.85 3.92 5.41
N THR A 55 -14.68 4.29 6.68
CA THR A 55 -15.72 4.12 7.68
C THR A 55 -16.97 4.85 7.23
N PHE A 56 -18.09 4.14 7.22
CA PHE A 56 -19.37 4.69 6.80
C PHE A 56 -19.41 5.12 5.32
N SER A 57 -18.50 4.64 4.51
CA SER A 57 -18.51 5.01 3.09
C SER A 57 -18.40 3.78 2.21
N ARG A 58 -19.57 3.28 1.78
CA ARG A 58 -19.57 2.15 0.87
C ARG A 58 -18.88 2.50 -0.44
N LYS A 59 -19.00 3.76 -0.86
CA LYS A 59 -18.37 4.22 -2.09
C LYS A 59 -16.85 4.06 -1.99
N LYS A 60 -16.26 4.44 -0.86
CA LYS A 60 -14.82 4.34 -0.69
C LYS A 60 -14.36 2.90 -0.55
N VAL A 61 -15.16 2.04 0.08
CA VAL A 61 -14.85 0.62 0.14
C VAL A 61 -14.85 0.03 -1.26
N ASN A 62 -15.83 0.37 -2.08
CA ASN A 62 -15.91 -0.14 -3.44
C ASN A 62 -14.74 0.34 -4.29
N GLU A 63 -14.36 1.60 -4.12
CA GLU A 63 -13.21 2.17 -4.83
C GLU A 63 -11.94 1.39 -4.45
N MET A 64 -11.75 1.16 -3.17
CA MET A 64 -10.60 0.41 -2.68
C MET A 64 -10.61 -1.02 -3.24
N ALA A 65 -11.77 -1.66 -3.25
CA ALA A 65 -11.87 -3.02 -3.76
C ALA A 65 -11.49 -3.08 -5.24
N LYS A 66 -11.90 -2.10 -6.02
CA LYS A 66 -11.54 -2.08 -7.43
C LYS A 66 -10.06 -1.90 -7.64
N ARG A 67 -9.41 -1.16 -6.78
CA ARG A 67 -7.98 -0.90 -6.90
C ARG A 67 -7.11 -2.02 -6.34
N THR A 68 -7.69 -2.96 -5.59
CA THR A 68 -6.93 -4.01 -4.91
C THR A 68 -7.33 -5.42 -5.33
N ASP A 69 -8.08 -5.52 -6.43
CA ASP A 69 -8.53 -6.81 -6.91
C ASP A 69 -9.43 -7.50 -5.88
N GLY A 70 -10.32 -6.72 -5.29
CA GLY A 70 -11.38 -7.26 -4.43
C GLY A 70 -11.18 -7.16 -2.93
N LYS A 71 -10.10 -6.53 -2.47
CA LYS A 71 -9.89 -6.45 -1.03
C LYS A 71 -10.73 -5.35 -0.42
N THR A 72 -11.43 -5.70 0.66
CA THR A 72 -12.32 -4.76 1.34
C THR A 72 -11.89 -4.45 2.77
N PHE A 73 -10.73 -4.96 3.19
CA PHE A 73 -10.25 -4.68 4.54
C PHE A 73 -9.14 -3.62 4.48
N VAL A 74 -8.90 -2.99 5.61
CA VAL A 74 -7.94 -1.89 5.73
C VAL A 74 -6.87 -2.24 6.76
N PRO A 75 -5.68 -1.64 6.68
CA PRO A 75 -5.28 -0.60 5.74
C PRO A 75 -4.87 -1.17 4.39
N GLN A 76 -5.05 -0.36 3.33
CA GLN A 76 -4.56 -0.70 2.00
C GLN A 76 -3.79 0.52 1.51
N ILE A 77 -2.57 0.34 1.06
CA ILE A 77 -1.66 1.42 0.74
C ILE A 77 -1.33 1.44 -0.74
N PHE A 78 -1.34 2.62 -1.32
CA PHE A 78 -0.98 2.84 -2.70
C PHE A 78 0.17 3.84 -2.76
N VAL A 79 1.12 3.59 -3.64
CA VAL A 79 2.27 4.48 -3.84
C VAL A 79 2.31 4.82 -5.32
N ASP A 80 2.18 6.09 -5.65
CA ASP A 80 2.16 6.57 -7.02
C ASP A 80 1.15 5.79 -7.87
N ASP A 81 -0.05 5.61 -7.30
CA ASP A 81 -1.18 4.94 -7.92
C ASP A 81 -1.00 3.43 -8.13
N GLN A 82 0.05 2.84 -7.57
CA GLN A 82 0.26 1.41 -7.64
C GLN A 82 -0.04 0.79 -6.28
N TYR A 83 -0.70 -0.36 -6.31
CA TYR A 83 -1.04 -1.02 -5.06
C TYR A 83 0.23 -1.55 -4.39
N PHE A 84 0.44 -1.13 -3.16
CA PHE A 84 1.63 -1.51 -2.40
C PHE A 84 1.35 -2.69 -1.47
N GLY A 85 0.22 -2.67 -0.81
CA GLY A 85 -0.13 -3.70 0.16
C GLY A 85 -0.71 -3.11 1.42
N GLY A 86 -0.72 -3.86 2.48
CA GLY A 86 -1.23 -3.44 3.77
C GLY A 86 -0.13 -3.25 4.79
N LEU A 87 -0.49 -3.38 6.06
CA LEU A 87 0.48 -3.17 7.14
C LEU A 87 1.63 -4.16 7.11
N LYS A 88 1.33 -5.43 6.84
CA LYS A 88 2.35 -6.45 6.82
C LYS A 88 3.42 -6.13 5.78
N GLU A 89 2.97 -5.74 4.59
CA GLU A 89 3.89 -5.40 3.53
C GLU A 89 4.70 -4.15 3.88
N LEU A 90 4.08 -3.20 4.55
CA LEU A 90 4.78 -1.98 4.93
C LEU A 90 5.86 -2.28 5.97
N ILE A 91 5.55 -3.11 6.95
CA ILE A 91 6.53 -3.50 7.95
C ILE A 91 7.71 -4.22 7.28
N SER A 92 7.42 -5.15 6.39
CA SER A 92 8.47 -5.88 5.69
C SER A 92 9.35 -4.96 4.86
N TYR A 93 8.72 -4.00 4.20
CA TYR A 93 9.45 -3.05 3.37
C TYR A 93 10.49 -2.29 4.19
N TYR A 94 10.08 -1.76 5.33
CA TYR A 94 11.00 -0.97 6.13
C TYR A 94 12.01 -1.82 6.89
N LYS A 95 11.67 -3.05 7.19
CA LYS A 95 12.61 -3.95 7.80
C LYS A 95 13.78 -4.22 6.87
N GLU A 96 13.50 -4.42 5.60
CA GLU A 96 14.53 -4.68 4.63
C GLU A 96 15.37 -3.46 4.30
N LYS A 97 14.82 -2.27 4.51
CA LYS A 97 15.56 -1.06 4.24
C LYS A 97 16.53 -0.71 5.36
N ASN A 98 16.37 -1.27 6.50
CA ASN A 98 17.30 -1.03 7.60
C ASN A 98 18.50 -2.00 7.51
#